data_a54a1f26e23da0289ccf0a3a95f55a83
#
_entry.id   a54a1f26e23da0289ccf0a3a95f55a83
#
_cell.length_a   1.000
_cell.length_b   1.000
_cell.length_c   1.000
_cell.angle_alpha   90.00
_cell.angle_beta   90.00
_cell.angle_gamma   90.00
#
_symmetry.space_group_name_H-M   'P 1'
#
loop_
_entity.id
_entity.type
_entity.pdbx_description
1 polymer ?
#
loop_
_entity_poly.entity_id
_entity_poly.type
_entity_poly.pdbx_seq_one_letter_code
_entity_poly.pdbx_strand_id
1 'polypeptide(L)'
;MRLTLIASTLSLASLAAATAAAAPTFAPPPPTAPHLKTYSQWGAAWWTWAFGTPAANNPVTDTTGVNCAVNQPAPGTFLLAGTLDGSTVSRTCTAPVGTGYLMPIFNAAAFAQQTDPPDQRTEAFVRSEITCVDTTPQLSMTVDGVAVPNPASLLEHSVVFSVNLPPGNIFGLPPQLLSPSADAGYYTYVEPLSPGSHNIHVTAFSAACGNATQNATYNLIVQGTVGTPISCSGSQSLTLNNVDIQSTGVALTVSGNCNVTVNNSVLFGGTAAIVIHDQGHVIVNTSIVGGGPGAGGFAFSADGHGHGEFRNSAVISPNQVLGFAVVSDSGGNSKF
;
A
#
# COMPACT_ATOMS: atom_id res chain seq x y z
N MET A 1 66.55 26.39 31.92
CA MET A 1 65.97 25.19 31.42
C MET A 1 64.44 25.35 31.50
N ARG A 2 63.74 25.71 30.44
CA ARG A 2 62.26 25.91 30.42
C ARG A 2 61.63 24.67 29.83
N LEU A 3 60.78 24.00 30.58
CA LEU A 3 59.96 22.87 30.10
C LEU A 3 58.67 23.43 29.47
N THR A 4 58.45 23.12 28.17
CA THR A 4 57.26 23.45 27.46
C THR A 4 56.34 22.19 27.43
N LEU A 5 55.21 22.21 28.11
CA LEU A 5 54.19 21.16 28.03
C LEU A 5 53.34 21.41 26.77
N ILE A 6 53.35 20.43 25.85
CA ILE A 6 52.44 20.39 24.70
C ILE A 6 51.23 19.58 25.11
N ALA A 7 50.09 20.26 25.25
CA ALA A 7 48.80 19.60 25.46
C ALA A 7 48.21 19.10 24.13
N SER A 8 48.21 17.80 23.89
CA SER A 8 47.55 17.20 22.75
C SER A 8 46.07 17.05 23.04
N THR A 9 45.24 17.81 22.35
CA THR A 9 43.78 17.64 22.37
C THR A 9 43.37 16.45 21.49
N LEU A 10 42.97 15.35 22.12
CA LEU A 10 42.29 14.25 21.41
C LEU A 10 40.87 14.70 21.02
N SER A 11 40.61 14.90 19.76
CA SER A 11 39.28 15.08 19.22
C SER A 11 38.61 13.69 19.14
N LEU A 12 37.62 13.42 20.01
CA LEU A 12 36.71 12.29 19.82
C LEU A 12 35.79 12.61 18.64
N ALA A 13 36.07 12.00 17.50
CA ALA A 13 35.09 11.94 16.41
C ALA A 13 33.99 10.96 16.83
N SER A 14 32.78 11.47 17.10
CA SER A 14 31.61 10.65 17.29
C SER A 14 31.24 10.00 15.96
N LEU A 15 31.52 8.70 15.77
CA LEU A 15 30.90 7.90 14.72
C LEU A 15 29.41 7.80 15.03
N ALA A 16 28.61 8.57 14.30
CA ALA A 16 27.18 8.30 14.22
C ALA A 16 27.02 6.97 13.49
N ALA A 17 26.58 5.93 14.20
CA ALA A 17 26.19 4.66 13.58
C ALA A 17 24.97 4.95 12.69
N ALA A 18 25.14 4.91 11.39
CA ALA A 18 24.02 4.91 10.48
C ALA A 18 23.23 3.60 10.73
N THR A 19 22.00 3.72 11.20
CA THR A 19 21.08 2.57 11.29
C THR A 19 20.87 2.09 9.86
N ALA A 20 21.32 0.87 9.56
CA ALA A 20 21.03 0.25 8.26
C ALA A 20 19.50 0.16 8.11
N ALA A 21 18.98 0.66 6.98
CA ALA A 21 17.56 0.49 6.66
C ALA A 21 17.23 -1.02 6.63
N ALA A 22 16.05 -1.38 7.14
CA ALA A 22 15.60 -2.76 7.08
C ALA A 22 15.47 -3.19 5.61
N ALA A 23 15.85 -4.44 5.32
CA ALA A 23 15.68 -4.99 3.99
C ALA A 23 14.19 -5.04 3.63
N PRO A 24 13.82 -4.78 2.36
CA PRO A 24 12.44 -4.86 1.91
C PRO A 24 11.90 -6.29 2.10
N THR A 25 10.63 -6.38 2.49
CA THR A 25 9.92 -7.64 2.65
C THR A 25 8.76 -7.70 1.67
N PHE A 26 8.39 -8.92 1.28
CA PHE A 26 7.35 -9.17 0.30
C PHE A 26 6.26 -10.03 0.95
N ALA A 27 4.99 -9.69 0.70
CA ALA A 27 3.89 -10.52 1.13
C ALA A 27 3.99 -11.92 0.49
N PRO A 28 3.54 -12.97 1.19
CA PRO A 28 3.56 -14.33 0.64
C PRO A 28 2.83 -14.43 -0.70
N PRO A 29 3.19 -15.40 -1.56
CA PRO A 29 2.48 -15.64 -2.81
C PRO A 29 1.00 -15.99 -2.60
N PRO A 30 0.18 -15.93 -3.66
CA PRO A 30 -1.22 -16.34 -3.61
C PRO A 30 -1.40 -17.75 -2.99
N PRO A 31 -2.52 -18.04 -2.30
CA PRO A 31 -3.75 -17.25 -2.19
C PRO A 31 -3.81 -16.31 -1.00
N THR A 32 -2.71 -15.91 -0.39
CA THR A 32 -2.72 -15.01 0.77
C THR A 32 -3.37 -13.67 0.47
N ALA A 33 -3.84 -12.99 1.50
CA ALA A 33 -4.52 -11.71 1.40
C ALA A 33 -3.61 -10.59 1.95
N PRO A 34 -2.72 -10.00 1.12
CA PRO A 34 -1.95 -8.84 1.56
C PRO A 34 -2.89 -7.64 1.70
N HIS A 35 -2.91 -7.07 2.88
CA HIS A 35 -3.59 -5.81 3.15
C HIS A 35 -5.00 -5.69 2.54
N LEU A 36 -5.97 -6.45 3.08
CA LEU A 36 -7.40 -6.30 2.86
C LEU A 36 -7.99 -7.00 1.62
N LYS A 37 -7.19 -7.40 0.65
CA LYS A 37 -7.65 -8.07 -0.57
C LYS A 37 -6.74 -9.25 -0.89
N THR A 38 -7.32 -10.29 -1.47
CA THR A 38 -6.53 -11.34 -2.12
C THR A 38 -5.82 -10.76 -3.35
N TYR A 39 -4.77 -11.41 -3.83
CA TYR A 39 -4.11 -11.00 -5.08
C TYR A 39 -5.09 -10.98 -6.26
N SER A 40 -6.03 -11.92 -6.31
CA SER A 40 -7.13 -11.96 -7.28
C SER A 40 -8.00 -10.70 -7.26
N GLN A 41 -8.31 -10.20 -6.06
CA GLN A 41 -9.05 -8.94 -5.89
C GLN A 41 -8.18 -7.71 -6.18
N TRP A 42 -6.88 -7.79 -5.90
CA TRP A 42 -5.94 -6.71 -6.22
C TRP A 42 -5.72 -6.56 -7.73
N GLY A 43 -5.66 -7.66 -8.50
CA GLY A 43 -5.62 -7.60 -9.95
C GLY A 43 -6.81 -6.82 -10.52
N ALA A 44 -8.03 -7.17 -10.11
CA ALA A 44 -9.24 -6.44 -10.50
C ALA A 44 -9.20 -4.95 -10.07
N ALA A 45 -8.74 -4.66 -8.86
CA ALA A 45 -8.64 -3.29 -8.35
C ALA A 45 -7.61 -2.47 -9.13
N TRP A 46 -6.47 -3.07 -9.51
CA TRP A 46 -5.43 -2.42 -10.30
C TRP A 46 -5.95 -1.97 -11.67
N TRP A 47 -6.64 -2.84 -12.40
CA TRP A 47 -7.21 -2.50 -13.70
C TRP A 47 -8.36 -1.50 -13.59
N THR A 48 -9.18 -1.60 -12.54
CA THR A 48 -10.22 -0.61 -12.26
C THR A 48 -9.63 0.78 -12.03
N TRP A 49 -8.54 0.88 -11.27
CA TRP A 49 -7.80 2.12 -11.06
C TRP A 49 -7.15 2.63 -12.35
N ALA A 50 -6.43 1.76 -13.06
CA ALA A 50 -5.68 2.12 -14.27
C ALA A 50 -6.59 2.70 -15.36
N PHE A 51 -7.72 2.05 -15.63
CA PHE A 51 -8.63 2.45 -16.71
C PHE A 51 -9.76 3.36 -16.25
N GLY A 52 -10.07 3.36 -14.97
CA GLY A 52 -11.00 4.30 -14.36
C GLY A 52 -10.45 5.71 -14.16
N THR A 53 -9.16 5.92 -14.42
CA THR A 53 -8.51 7.24 -14.32
C THR A 53 -8.45 7.92 -15.70
N PRO A 54 -8.90 9.18 -15.83
CA PRO A 54 -8.82 9.92 -17.11
C PRO A 54 -7.39 10.08 -17.63
N ALA A 55 -7.21 10.11 -18.97
CA ALA A 55 -5.90 10.18 -19.62
C ALA A 55 -5.02 11.36 -19.18
N ALA A 56 -5.66 12.52 -18.88
CA ALA A 56 -4.95 13.75 -18.53
C ALA A 56 -4.06 13.62 -17.27
N ASN A 57 -4.41 12.70 -16.37
CA ASN A 57 -3.68 12.46 -15.13
C ASN A 57 -3.55 10.97 -14.81
N ASN A 58 -3.50 10.13 -15.84
CA ASN A 58 -3.44 8.69 -15.68
C ASN A 58 -2.04 8.22 -15.33
N PRO A 59 -1.85 7.49 -14.22
CA PRO A 59 -0.54 7.00 -13.80
C PRO A 59 0.13 6.02 -14.78
N VAL A 60 -0.67 5.29 -15.58
CA VAL A 60 -0.14 4.29 -16.53
C VAL A 60 0.51 4.97 -17.74
N THR A 61 -0.05 6.08 -18.19
CA THR A 61 0.47 6.86 -19.33
C THR A 61 1.48 7.96 -18.91
N ASP A 62 1.58 8.23 -17.62
CA ASP A 62 2.58 9.15 -17.08
C ASP A 62 3.96 8.51 -17.08
N THR A 63 4.94 9.17 -17.70
CA THR A 63 6.34 8.70 -17.78
C THR A 63 7.22 9.25 -16.67
N THR A 64 6.74 10.23 -15.91
CA THR A 64 7.52 11.01 -14.92
C THR A 64 7.24 10.65 -13.48
N GLY A 65 6.02 10.18 -13.19
CA GLY A 65 5.55 9.86 -11.84
C GLY A 65 4.75 10.98 -11.17
N VAL A 66 4.53 12.11 -11.84
CA VAL A 66 3.75 13.23 -11.28
C VAL A 66 2.32 12.83 -10.92
N ASN A 67 1.78 11.83 -11.60
CA ASN A 67 0.41 11.32 -11.39
C ASN A 67 0.36 10.05 -10.51
N CYS A 68 1.45 9.58 -9.95
CA CYS A 68 1.48 8.32 -9.18
C CYS A 68 0.42 8.22 -8.08
N ALA A 69 0.14 9.34 -7.39
CA ALA A 69 -0.80 9.36 -6.26
C ALA A 69 -2.27 9.54 -6.68
N VAL A 70 -2.55 9.64 -7.98
CA VAL A 70 -3.91 9.92 -8.47
C VAL A 70 -4.81 8.69 -8.28
N ASN A 71 -5.99 8.90 -7.71
CA ASN A 71 -7.06 7.91 -7.54
C ASN A 71 -6.61 6.60 -6.88
N GLN A 72 -5.63 6.64 -5.97
CA GLN A 72 -5.23 5.46 -5.20
C GLN A 72 -6.44 4.87 -4.45
N PRO A 73 -6.73 3.55 -4.59
CA PRO A 73 -8.04 3.02 -4.25
C PRO A 73 -8.29 2.75 -2.76
N ALA A 74 -7.26 2.69 -1.96
CA ALA A 74 -7.38 2.35 -0.55
C ALA A 74 -6.24 2.94 0.28
N PRO A 75 -6.50 3.34 1.52
CA PRO A 75 -5.43 3.68 2.45
C PRO A 75 -4.52 2.47 2.71
N GLY A 76 -3.24 2.73 2.91
CA GLY A 76 -2.24 1.71 3.23
C GLY A 76 -1.77 0.86 2.05
N THR A 77 -2.32 1.03 0.86
CA THR A 77 -1.83 0.38 -0.36
C THR A 77 -1.69 1.39 -1.48
N PHE A 78 -0.53 1.42 -2.10
CA PHE A 78 -0.21 2.26 -3.24
C PHE A 78 -0.02 1.39 -4.48
N LEU A 79 -0.83 1.60 -5.50
CA LEU A 79 -0.71 0.88 -6.76
C LEU A 79 0.38 1.52 -7.62
N LEU A 80 1.30 0.71 -8.11
CA LEU A 80 2.32 1.13 -9.05
C LEU A 80 1.96 0.68 -10.47
N ALA A 81 2.08 1.59 -11.42
CA ALA A 81 1.70 1.34 -12.80
C ALA A 81 2.84 0.70 -13.59
N GLY A 82 2.51 -0.29 -14.41
CA GLY A 82 3.37 -0.74 -15.50
C GLY A 82 3.36 0.23 -16.68
N THR A 83 3.64 -0.29 -17.88
CA THR A 83 3.44 0.40 -19.16
C THR A 83 2.52 -0.45 -20.04
N LEU A 84 1.69 0.20 -20.86
CA LEU A 84 0.78 -0.51 -21.78
C LEU A 84 1.40 -0.74 -23.17
N ASP A 85 2.42 0.04 -23.50
CA ASP A 85 3.05 0.07 -24.84
C ASP A 85 4.44 -0.58 -24.86
N GLY A 86 4.90 -1.14 -23.73
CA GLY A 86 6.21 -1.74 -23.59
C GLY A 86 7.37 -0.73 -23.53
N SER A 87 7.09 0.56 -23.40
CA SER A 87 8.11 1.60 -23.25
C SER A 87 8.88 1.43 -21.95
N THR A 88 10.14 1.91 -21.96
CA THR A 88 10.93 2.04 -20.73
C THR A 88 10.61 3.36 -20.04
N VAL A 89 10.23 3.29 -18.77
CA VAL A 89 9.90 4.49 -17.97
C VAL A 89 10.70 4.55 -16.68
N SER A 90 10.96 5.79 -16.24
CA SER A 90 11.53 6.06 -14.92
C SER A 90 10.69 7.12 -14.24
N ARG A 91 10.02 6.73 -13.15
CA ARG A 91 9.06 7.56 -12.43
C ARG A 91 9.60 7.93 -11.06
N THR A 92 9.34 9.16 -10.64
CA THR A 92 9.59 9.58 -9.26
C THR A 92 8.25 9.77 -8.57
N CYS A 93 7.99 8.95 -7.56
CA CYS A 93 6.72 8.93 -6.84
C CYS A 93 6.93 9.22 -5.36
N THR A 94 5.98 9.92 -4.76
CA THR A 94 5.95 10.15 -3.32
C THR A 94 4.77 9.40 -2.72
N ALA A 95 5.02 8.65 -1.66
CA ALA A 95 4.00 7.92 -0.90
C ALA A 95 4.18 8.16 0.60
N PRO A 96 3.10 8.12 1.39
CA PRO A 96 3.21 8.22 2.85
C PRO A 96 3.85 6.97 3.45
N VAL A 97 4.53 7.14 4.58
CA VAL A 97 5.05 6.02 5.39
C VAL A 97 3.92 5.09 5.81
N GLY A 98 4.24 3.82 6.03
CA GLY A 98 3.25 2.81 6.39
C GLY A 98 2.39 2.30 5.24
N THR A 99 2.68 2.75 4.03
CA THR A 99 2.00 2.31 2.82
C THR A 99 2.77 1.16 2.17
N GLY A 100 2.11 0.06 1.91
CA GLY A 100 2.65 -1.03 1.09
C GLY A 100 2.39 -0.79 -0.40
N TYR A 101 3.08 -1.50 -1.28
CA TYR A 101 3.06 -1.24 -2.72
C TYR A 101 2.65 -2.49 -3.49
N LEU A 102 1.58 -2.38 -4.27
CA LEU A 102 1.20 -3.44 -5.20
C LEU A 102 1.72 -3.10 -6.60
N MET A 103 2.49 -4.02 -7.16
CA MET A 103 3.02 -3.90 -8.52
C MET A 103 2.76 -5.16 -9.33
N PRO A 104 2.15 -5.09 -10.52
CA PRO A 104 2.21 -6.17 -11.48
C PRO A 104 3.63 -6.23 -12.08
N ILE A 105 4.28 -7.39 -11.98
CA ILE A 105 5.53 -7.64 -12.70
C ILE A 105 5.22 -7.81 -14.19
N PHE A 106 4.14 -8.51 -14.49
CA PHE A 106 3.53 -8.64 -15.81
C PHE A 106 2.06 -8.99 -15.67
N ASN A 107 1.19 -8.34 -16.41
CA ASN A 107 -0.24 -8.65 -16.41
C ASN A 107 -0.87 -8.34 -17.75
N ALA A 108 -1.99 -9.00 -18.03
CA ALA A 108 -2.86 -8.69 -19.15
C ALA A 108 -4.33 -8.82 -18.71
N ALA A 109 -5.19 -8.04 -19.34
CA ALA A 109 -6.63 -8.11 -19.09
C ALA A 109 -7.44 -8.03 -20.37
N ALA A 110 -8.60 -8.65 -20.33
CA ALA A 110 -9.61 -8.54 -21.38
C ALA A 110 -10.89 -7.90 -20.82
N PHE A 111 -11.52 -7.10 -21.65
CA PHE A 111 -12.64 -6.25 -21.27
C PHE A 111 -13.73 -6.34 -22.35
N ALA A 112 -14.92 -6.80 -21.98
CA ALA A 112 -16.05 -6.78 -22.90
C ALA A 112 -16.69 -5.38 -22.93
N GLN A 113 -16.92 -4.87 -24.15
CA GLN A 113 -17.66 -3.63 -24.37
C GLN A 113 -19.16 -3.93 -24.54
N GLN A 114 -20.00 -2.94 -24.29
CA GLN A 114 -21.46 -3.11 -24.45
C GLN A 114 -21.87 -3.35 -25.92
N THR A 115 -21.04 -2.93 -26.87
CA THR A 115 -21.23 -3.10 -28.30
C THR A 115 -20.74 -4.43 -28.84
N ASP A 116 -19.99 -5.20 -28.06
CA ASP A 116 -19.50 -6.51 -28.50
C ASP A 116 -20.64 -7.52 -28.68
N PRO A 117 -20.48 -8.52 -29.55
CA PRO A 117 -21.42 -9.62 -29.66
C PRO A 117 -21.71 -10.31 -28.31
N PRO A 118 -22.95 -10.82 -28.10
CA PRO A 118 -23.31 -11.43 -26.79
C PRO A 118 -22.40 -12.59 -26.34
N ASP A 119 -21.89 -13.38 -27.29
CA ASP A 119 -20.97 -14.50 -27.02
C ASP A 119 -19.58 -14.03 -26.56
N GLN A 120 -19.18 -12.81 -26.92
CA GLN A 120 -17.93 -12.17 -26.47
C GLN A 120 -18.10 -11.43 -25.13
N ARG A 121 -19.32 -11.25 -24.65
CA ARG A 121 -19.63 -10.62 -23.36
C ARG A 121 -19.83 -11.66 -22.25
N THR A 122 -19.00 -12.68 -22.21
CA THR A 122 -19.03 -13.74 -21.21
C THR A 122 -17.69 -13.81 -20.46
N GLU A 123 -17.73 -14.29 -19.21
CA GLU A 123 -16.52 -14.54 -18.43
C GLU A 123 -15.57 -15.50 -19.16
N ALA A 124 -16.12 -16.58 -19.75
CA ALA A 124 -15.34 -17.57 -20.48
C ALA A 124 -14.57 -16.94 -21.66
N PHE A 125 -15.20 -16.02 -22.39
CA PHE A 125 -14.56 -15.33 -23.51
C PHE A 125 -13.43 -14.43 -23.02
N VAL A 126 -13.68 -13.49 -22.08
CA VAL A 126 -12.62 -12.58 -21.61
C VAL A 126 -11.45 -13.31 -20.95
N ARG A 127 -11.68 -14.45 -20.31
CA ARG A 127 -10.59 -15.28 -19.80
C ARG A 127 -9.79 -15.98 -20.89
N SER A 128 -10.45 -16.38 -21.99
CA SER A 128 -9.75 -17.01 -23.11
C SER A 128 -8.77 -16.07 -23.83
N GLU A 129 -9.04 -14.76 -23.79
CA GLU A 129 -8.21 -13.75 -24.43
C GLU A 129 -6.88 -13.44 -23.69
N ILE A 130 -6.75 -13.90 -22.46
CA ILE A 130 -5.58 -13.59 -21.61
C ILE A 130 -4.75 -14.84 -21.23
N THR A 131 -5.03 -15.98 -21.81
CA THR A 131 -4.33 -17.25 -21.55
C THR A 131 -2.84 -17.22 -21.88
N CYS A 132 -2.39 -16.28 -22.67
CA CYS A 132 -0.98 -16.07 -22.97
C CYS A 132 -0.13 -15.81 -21.72
N VAL A 133 -0.73 -15.25 -20.66
CA VAL A 133 -0.04 -14.96 -19.38
C VAL A 133 0.35 -16.23 -18.67
N ASP A 134 -0.40 -17.33 -18.84
CA ASP A 134 -0.16 -18.62 -18.20
C ASP A 134 1.12 -19.33 -18.69
N THR A 135 1.74 -18.82 -19.74
CA THR A 135 2.91 -19.44 -20.40
C THR A 135 4.26 -19.05 -19.77
N THR A 136 4.27 -18.58 -18.56
CA THR A 136 5.47 -18.22 -17.79
C THR A 136 6.42 -17.27 -18.53
N PRO A 137 6.17 -15.96 -18.50
CA PRO A 137 7.05 -14.95 -19.07
C PRO A 137 8.40 -14.88 -18.32
N GLN A 138 9.38 -14.21 -18.91
CA GLN A 138 10.57 -13.78 -18.18
C GLN A 138 10.19 -12.67 -17.23
N LEU A 139 10.49 -12.84 -15.95
CA LEU A 139 10.07 -11.92 -14.89
C LEU A 139 11.24 -11.53 -14.01
N SER A 140 11.39 -10.26 -13.72
CA SER A 140 12.34 -9.75 -12.74
C SER A 140 11.77 -8.52 -12.04
N MET A 141 11.91 -8.48 -10.74
CA MET A 141 11.65 -7.27 -9.95
C MET A 141 12.63 -7.20 -8.79
N THR A 142 13.12 -6.01 -8.51
CA THR A 142 13.96 -5.72 -7.35
C THR A 142 13.41 -4.51 -6.60
N VAL A 143 13.61 -4.52 -5.29
CA VAL A 143 13.36 -3.38 -4.41
C VAL A 143 14.66 -3.12 -3.65
N ASP A 144 15.26 -1.96 -3.82
CA ASP A 144 16.57 -1.59 -3.24
C ASP A 144 17.68 -2.63 -3.54
N GLY A 145 17.61 -3.23 -4.74
CA GLY A 145 18.52 -4.28 -5.16
C GLY A 145 18.19 -5.69 -4.64
N VAL A 146 17.22 -5.84 -3.75
CA VAL A 146 16.74 -7.15 -3.27
C VAL A 146 15.72 -7.71 -4.26
N ALA A 147 15.98 -8.90 -4.79
CA ALA A 147 15.11 -9.52 -5.77
C ALA A 147 13.84 -10.08 -5.13
N VAL A 148 12.71 -9.93 -5.82
CA VAL A 148 11.46 -10.65 -5.48
C VAL A 148 11.71 -12.15 -5.66
N PRO A 149 11.44 -12.97 -4.63
CA PRO A 149 11.67 -14.41 -4.72
C PRO A 149 10.63 -15.08 -5.62
N ASN A 150 11.08 -16.03 -6.43
CA ASN A 150 10.23 -16.90 -7.26
C ASN A 150 9.08 -16.18 -7.99
N PRO A 151 9.33 -15.14 -8.82
CA PRO A 151 8.28 -14.34 -9.41
C PRO A 151 7.29 -15.16 -10.27
N ALA A 152 7.72 -16.33 -10.80
CA ALA A 152 6.85 -17.24 -11.53
C ALA A 152 5.74 -17.88 -10.66
N SER A 153 5.90 -17.91 -9.34
CA SER A 153 4.88 -18.42 -8.42
C SER A 153 3.80 -17.38 -8.05
N LEU A 154 3.93 -16.16 -8.57
CA LEU A 154 3.03 -15.04 -8.27
C LEU A 154 1.88 -14.90 -9.28
N LEU A 155 1.70 -15.90 -10.16
CA LEU A 155 0.59 -15.92 -11.09
C LEU A 155 -0.75 -15.96 -10.35
N GLU A 156 -1.62 -15.04 -10.71
CA GLU A 156 -2.98 -14.96 -10.18
C GLU A 156 -3.95 -14.58 -11.29
N HIS A 157 -5.15 -15.14 -11.21
CA HIS A 157 -6.29 -14.77 -12.05
C HIS A 157 -7.26 -13.94 -11.22
N SER A 158 -7.64 -12.77 -11.71
CA SER A 158 -8.55 -11.90 -10.97
C SER A 158 -9.93 -12.52 -10.77
N VAL A 159 -10.66 -12.07 -9.76
CA VAL A 159 -12.13 -12.17 -9.79
C VAL A 159 -12.65 -11.45 -11.03
N VAL A 160 -13.83 -11.84 -11.52
CA VAL A 160 -14.50 -11.07 -12.59
C VAL A 160 -14.86 -9.70 -12.04
N PHE A 161 -14.61 -8.66 -12.84
CA PHE A 161 -14.82 -7.28 -12.44
C PHE A 161 -15.44 -6.45 -13.56
N SER A 162 -15.66 -5.19 -13.29
CA SER A 162 -16.12 -4.21 -14.28
C SER A 162 -15.33 -2.92 -14.13
N VAL A 163 -15.15 -2.21 -15.23
CA VAL A 163 -14.48 -0.91 -15.25
C VAL A 163 -15.40 0.14 -15.85
N ASN A 164 -15.62 1.23 -15.13
CA ASN A 164 -16.25 2.40 -15.69
C ASN A 164 -15.21 3.26 -16.41
N LEU A 165 -15.21 3.28 -17.74
CA LEU A 165 -14.40 4.20 -18.51
C LEU A 165 -14.91 5.63 -18.34
N PRO A 166 -14.08 6.56 -17.82
CA PRO A 166 -14.49 7.94 -17.64
C PRO A 166 -14.50 8.71 -18.97
N PRO A 167 -15.08 9.91 -19.01
CA PRO A 167 -14.83 10.86 -20.08
C PRO A 167 -13.32 11.15 -20.19
N GLY A 168 -12.81 11.22 -21.42
CA GLY A 168 -11.38 11.43 -21.67
C GLY A 168 -10.48 10.30 -21.19
N ASN A 169 -10.96 9.04 -21.23
CA ASN A 169 -10.17 7.86 -20.89
C ASN A 169 -8.99 7.66 -21.85
N ILE A 170 -8.05 6.79 -21.49
CA ILE A 170 -6.81 6.56 -22.24
C ILE A 170 -7.00 5.96 -23.63
N PHE A 171 -8.18 5.41 -23.93
CA PHE A 171 -8.51 4.82 -25.24
C PHE A 171 -9.17 5.81 -26.19
N GLY A 172 -9.54 7.01 -25.73
CA GLY A 172 -10.31 7.99 -26.51
C GLY A 172 -11.74 7.53 -26.84
N LEU A 173 -12.24 6.52 -26.14
CA LEU A 173 -13.59 5.97 -26.33
C LEU A 173 -14.64 6.81 -25.59
N PRO A 174 -15.93 6.75 -26.02
CA PRO A 174 -17.01 7.26 -25.21
C PRO A 174 -17.02 6.63 -23.81
N PRO A 175 -17.46 7.38 -22.77
CA PRO A 175 -17.66 6.81 -21.46
C PRO A 175 -18.58 5.60 -21.50
N GLN A 176 -18.16 4.48 -20.93
CA GLN A 176 -18.92 3.23 -20.95
C GLN A 176 -18.51 2.30 -19.82
N LEU A 177 -19.37 1.33 -19.53
CA LEU A 177 -19.04 0.22 -18.65
C LEU A 177 -18.41 -0.91 -19.48
N LEU A 178 -17.20 -1.32 -19.10
CA LEU A 178 -16.56 -2.54 -19.58
C LEU A 178 -16.94 -3.68 -18.65
N SER A 179 -17.71 -4.66 -19.11
CA SER A 179 -18.22 -5.76 -18.29
C SER A 179 -18.73 -6.93 -19.14
N PRO A 180 -18.37 -8.18 -18.84
CA PRO A 180 -17.40 -8.58 -17.81
C PRO A 180 -15.96 -8.24 -18.19
N SER A 181 -15.09 -8.16 -17.20
CA SER A 181 -13.67 -8.01 -17.36
C SER A 181 -12.93 -9.07 -16.54
N ALA A 182 -11.80 -9.55 -17.03
CA ALA A 182 -10.94 -10.48 -16.31
C ALA A 182 -9.47 -10.13 -16.56
N ASP A 183 -8.62 -10.52 -15.62
CA ASP A 183 -7.18 -10.31 -15.66
C ASP A 183 -6.44 -11.58 -15.24
N ALA A 184 -5.24 -11.74 -15.76
CA ALA A 184 -4.23 -12.65 -15.28
C ALA A 184 -2.89 -11.91 -15.17
N GLY A 185 -2.14 -12.17 -14.11
CA GLY A 185 -0.87 -11.46 -13.91
C GLY A 185 -0.04 -12.01 -12.77
N TYR A 186 1.21 -11.59 -12.75
CA TYR A 186 2.19 -11.86 -11.71
C TYR A 186 2.29 -10.63 -10.83
N TYR A 187 1.69 -10.70 -9.65
CA TYR A 187 1.57 -9.57 -8.73
C TYR A 187 2.47 -9.74 -7.52
N THR A 188 3.15 -8.68 -7.16
CA THR A 188 3.92 -8.62 -5.92
C THR A 188 3.37 -7.51 -5.03
N TYR A 189 3.32 -7.78 -3.74
CA TYR A 189 3.05 -6.79 -2.72
C TYR A 189 4.32 -6.58 -1.90
N VAL A 190 4.84 -5.36 -1.95
CA VAL A 190 5.97 -4.92 -1.14
C VAL A 190 5.42 -4.34 0.15
N GLU A 191 5.86 -4.88 1.27
CA GLU A 191 5.47 -4.37 2.59
C GLU A 191 5.97 -2.93 2.79
N PRO A 192 5.38 -2.16 3.72
CA PRO A 192 5.75 -0.77 3.94
C PRO A 192 7.26 -0.58 4.07
N LEU A 193 7.79 0.35 3.29
CA LEU A 193 9.19 0.72 3.32
C LEU A 193 9.45 1.82 4.35
N SER A 194 10.68 1.91 4.85
CA SER A 194 11.10 2.97 5.78
C SER A 194 11.00 4.36 5.13
N PRO A 195 10.90 5.45 5.91
CA PRO A 195 11.04 6.78 5.34
C PRO A 195 12.38 6.97 4.62
N GLY A 196 12.33 7.60 3.45
CA GLY A 196 13.52 7.83 2.62
C GLY A 196 13.29 7.54 1.15
N SER A 197 14.38 7.40 0.42
CA SER A 197 14.38 7.10 -1.00
C SER A 197 14.60 5.61 -1.24
N HIS A 198 13.75 5.01 -2.05
CA HIS A 198 13.78 3.60 -2.43
C HIS A 198 13.75 3.47 -3.94
N ASN A 199 14.27 2.36 -4.46
CA ASN A 199 14.25 2.06 -5.88
C ASN A 199 13.53 0.75 -6.13
N ILE A 200 12.51 0.78 -6.99
CA ILE A 200 11.81 -0.41 -7.47
C ILE A 200 12.06 -0.51 -8.97
N HIS A 201 12.61 -1.63 -9.42
CA HIS A 201 12.83 -1.88 -10.84
C HIS A 201 12.16 -3.18 -11.26
N VAL A 202 11.37 -3.11 -12.32
CA VAL A 202 10.65 -4.26 -12.86
C VAL A 202 10.91 -4.41 -14.35
N THR A 203 11.17 -5.65 -14.77
CA THR A 203 11.25 -6.02 -16.18
C THR A 203 10.48 -7.30 -16.42
N ALA A 204 9.82 -7.39 -17.58
CA ALA A 204 9.20 -8.61 -18.05
C ALA A 204 9.23 -8.72 -19.57
N PHE A 205 9.18 -9.96 -20.08
CA PHE A 205 9.02 -10.26 -21.49
C PHE A 205 8.18 -11.52 -21.67
N SER A 206 7.16 -11.44 -22.51
CA SER A 206 6.30 -12.57 -22.89
C SER A 206 6.21 -12.70 -24.40
N ALA A 207 6.83 -13.74 -24.95
CA ALA A 207 6.70 -14.05 -26.37
C ALA A 207 5.27 -14.49 -26.72
N ALA A 208 4.62 -15.22 -25.82
CA ALA A 208 3.25 -15.71 -26.02
C ALA A 208 2.20 -14.60 -26.06
N CYS A 209 2.42 -13.50 -25.34
CA CYS A 209 1.56 -12.33 -25.38
C CYS A 209 2.02 -11.31 -26.44
N GLY A 210 2.42 -11.77 -27.63
CA GLY A 210 2.79 -10.90 -28.75
C GLY A 210 4.11 -10.16 -28.59
N ASN A 211 5.09 -10.74 -27.89
CA ASN A 211 6.36 -10.12 -27.51
C ASN A 211 6.18 -8.89 -26.58
N ALA A 212 5.17 -8.94 -25.72
CA ALA A 212 4.92 -7.88 -24.77
C ALA A 212 6.11 -7.72 -23.82
N THR A 213 6.48 -6.47 -23.53
CA THR A 213 7.58 -6.09 -22.63
C THR A 213 7.09 -5.18 -21.53
N GLN A 214 7.77 -5.22 -20.40
CA GLN A 214 7.66 -4.22 -19.34
C GLN A 214 9.05 -3.84 -18.87
N ASN A 215 9.30 -2.54 -18.70
CA ASN A 215 10.51 -2.02 -18.10
C ASN A 215 10.19 -0.70 -17.39
N ALA A 216 10.01 -0.76 -16.09
CA ALA A 216 9.67 0.41 -15.28
C ALA A 216 10.58 0.50 -14.05
N THR A 217 11.09 1.70 -13.81
CA THR A 217 11.84 2.06 -12.61
C THR A 217 11.04 3.08 -11.81
N TYR A 218 10.93 2.86 -10.51
CA TYR A 218 10.37 3.81 -9.57
C TYR A 218 11.43 4.30 -8.60
N ASN A 219 11.67 5.60 -8.58
CA ASN A 219 12.39 6.30 -7.54
C ASN A 219 11.33 6.74 -6.52
N LEU A 220 11.09 5.91 -5.53
CA LEU A 220 10.03 6.11 -4.56
C LEU A 220 10.54 6.90 -3.37
N ILE A 221 9.86 7.99 -3.03
CA ILE A 221 10.14 8.81 -1.86
C ILE A 221 9.06 8.52 -0.81
N VAL A 222 9.43 7.78 0.23
CA VAL A 222 8.54 7.50 1.36
C VAL A 222 8.63 8.67 2.34
N GLN A 223 7.53 9.41 2.46
CA GLN A 223 7.43 10.59 3.33
C GLN A 223 6.72 10.26 4.63
N GLY A 224 7.28 10.71 5.73
CA GLY A 224 6.75 10.56 7.07
C GLY A 224 7.86 10.44 8.10
N THR A 225 7.46 10.19 9.32
CA THR A 225 8.37 9.95 10.43
C THR A 225 8.05 8.62 11.10
N VAL A 226 9.05 7.80 11.36
CA VAL A 226 8.88 6.67 12.27
C VAL A 226 8.82 7.23 13.67
N GLY A 227 7.68 7.06 14.33
CA GLY A 227 7.42 7.58 15.67
C GLY A 227 7.69 6.55 16.77
N THR A 228 7.98 7.05 17.95
CA THR A 228 7.92 6.27 19.21
C THR A 228 6.48 6.25 19.72
N PRO A 229 6.12 5.30 20.62
CA PRO A 229 4.82 5.30 21.27
C PRO A 229 4.45 6.66 21.83
N ILE A 230 3.21 7.06 21.64
CA ILE A 230 2.68 8.38 21.98
C ILE A 230 1.66 8.25 23.11
N SER A 231 1.70 9.19 24.04
CA SER A 231 0.67 9.34 25.06
C SER A 231 0.10 10.75 25.02
N CYS A 232 -1.22 10.84 25.07
CA CYS A 232 -1.97 12.09 25.21
C CYS A 232 -2.82 12.02 26.47
N SER A 233 -2.73 13.02 27.33
CA SER A 233 -3.43 13.02 28.62
C SER A 233 -4.00 14.41 28.97
N GLY A 234 -4.92 14.43 29.94
CA GLY A 234 -5.59 15.67 30.37
C GLY A 234 -6.54 16.18 29.31
N SER A 235 -6.59 17.51 29.10
CA SER A 235 -7.50 18.16 28.16
C SER A 235 -6.77 18.69 26.90
N GLN A 236 -5.82 17.91 26.41
CA GLN A 236 -5.01 18.26 25.24
C GLN A 236 -5.72 17.87 23.93
N SER A 237 -5.29 18.48 22.82
CA SER A 237 -5.62 18.05 21.49
C SER A 237 -4.34 17.76 20.71
N LEU A 238 -4.27 16.60 20.08
CA LEU A 238 -3.11 16.14 19.30
C LEU A 238 -3.54 15.72 17.91
N THR A 239 -2.77 16.12 16.91
CA THR A 239 -2.96 15.64 15.53
C THR A 239 -1.70 14.92 15.06
N LEU A 240 -1.87 13.69 14.63
CA LEU A 240 -0.83 12.83 14.06
C LEU A 240 -1.06 12.74 12.55
N ASN A 241 -0.11 13.15 11.75
CA ASN A 241 -0.19 13.10 10.30
C ASN A 241 1.01 12.37 9.74
N ASN A 242 0.78 11.39 8.86
CA ASN A 242 1.82 10.64 8.15
C ASN A 242 2.88 10.08 9.12
N VAL A 243 2.44 9.43 10.19
CA VAL A 243 3.32 8.77 11.15
C VAL A 243 3.20 7.25 11.03
N ASP A 244 4.31 6.56 11.23
CA ASP A 244 4.35 5.12 11.43
C ASP A 244 4.85 4.85 12.85
N ILE A 245 3.97 4.32 13.69
CA ILE A 245 4.29 4.00 15.08
C ILE A 245 4.19 2.49 15.26
N GLN A 246 5.34 1.87 15.45
CA GLN A 246 5.48 0.44 15.74
C GLN A 246 5.89 0.27 17.19
N SER A 247 5.10 -0.45 17.96
CA SER A 247 5.36 -0.68 19.40
C SER A 247 5.22 -2.16 19.75
N THR A 248 6.08 -2.67 20.60
CA THR A 248 5.88 -3.99 21.20
C THR A 248 4.79 -3.98 22.29
N GLY A 249 4.43 -2.80 22.78
CA GLY A 249 3.34 -2.56 23.73
C GLY A 249 2.17 -1.84 23.06
N VAL A 250 1.82 -0.65 23.56
CA VAL A 250 0.77 0.22 23.01
C VAL A 250 1.42 1.28 22.12
N ALA A 251 0.87 1.54 20.93
CA ALA A 251 1.38 2.58 20.03
C ALA A 251 0.86 3.97 20.42
N LEU A 252 -0.43 4.09 20.74
CA LEU A 252 -1.06 5.34 21.17
C LEU A 252 -1.90 5.11 22.44
N THR A 253 -1.57 5.83 23.50
CA THR A 253 -2.36 5.88 24.73
C THR A 253 -3.03 7.25 24.86
N VAL A 254 -4.33 7.27 25.08
CA VAL A 254 -5.14 8.49 25.26
C VAL A 254 -5.88 8.40 26.58
N SER A 255 -5.78 9.44 27.42
CA SER A 255 -6.40 9.44 28.75
C SER A 255 -6.96 10.81 29.14
N GLY A 256 -7.80 10.85 30.17
CA GLY A 256 -8.51 12.06 30.56
C GLY A 256 -9.49 12.53 29.48
N ASN A 257 -9.51 13.82 29.18
CA ASN A 257 -10.33 14.43 28.11
C ASN A 257 -9.49 14.75 26.87
N CYS A 258 -8.43 13.97 26.62
CA CYS A 258 -7.59 14.21 25.45
C CYS A 258 -8.31 13.85 24.14
N ASN A 259 -8.16 14.70 23.12
CA ASN A 259 -8.68 14.48 21.77
C ASN A 259 -7.52 14.24 20.80
N VAL A 260 -7.50 13.12 20.12
CA VAL A 260 -6.47 12.77 19.15
C VAL A 260 -7.08 12.56 17.77
N THR A 261 -6.50 13.21 16.76
CA THR A 261 -6.84 12.95 15.36
C THR A 261 -5.64 12.30 14.68
N VAL A 262 -5.86 11.15 14.06
CA VAL A 262 -4.84 10.37 13.33
C VAL A 262 -5.20 10.38 11.85
N ASN A 263 -4.31 10.89 11.01
CA ASN A 263 -4.53 11.02 9.56
C ASN A 263 -3.39 10.36 8.78
N ASN A 264 -3.74 9.58 7.75
CA ASN A 264 -2.79 8.95 6.82
C ASN A 264 -1.61 8.27 7.55
N SER A 265 -1.90 7.54 8.61
CA SER A 265 -0.90 7.04 9.54
C SER A 265 -1.03 5.54 9.76
N VAL A 266 0.02 4.94 10.27
CA VAL A 266 0.03 3.52 10.67
C VAL A 266 0.36 3.43 12.15
N LEU A 267 -0.47 2.71 12.87
CA LEU A 267 -0.31 2.47 14.30
C LEU A 267 -0.38 0.96 14.55
N PHE A 268 0.75 0.36 14.90
CA PHE A 268 0.81 -1.05 15.30
C PHE A 268 1.30 -1.18 16.72
N GLY A 269 0.58 -1.98 17.54
CA GLY A 269 0.96 -2.28 18.90
C GLY A 269 0.93 -3.77 19.19
N GLY A 270 1.99 -4.30 19.82
CA GLY A 270 2.05 -5.70 20.20
C GLY A 270 1.00 -6.07 21.26
N THR A 271 0.62 -5.14 22.13
CA THR A 271 -0.49 -5.29 23.08
C THR A 271 -1.76 -4.66 22.53
N ALA A 272 -1.69 -3.41 22.08
CA ALA A 272 -2.77 -2.72 21.41
C ALA A 272 -2.20 -1.58 20.55
N ALA A 273 -2.82 -1.28 19.41
CA ALA A 273 -2.43 -0.11 18.64
C ALA A 273 -2.89 1.17 19.34
N ILE A 274 -4.13 1.23 19.76
CA ILE A 274 -4.72 2.37 20.46
C ILE A 274 -5.37 1.89 21.77
N VAL A 275 -5.04 2.55 22.86
CA VAL A 275 -5.71 2.38 24.16
C VAL A 275 -6.27 3.72 24.60
N ILE A 276 -7.56 3.74 24.93
CA ILE A 276 -8.24 4.92 25.45
C ILE A 276 -8.72 4.65 26.87
N HIS A 277 -8.41 5.56 27.75
CA HIS A 277 -8.85 5.57 29.13
C HIS A 277 -9.75 6.79 29.41
N ASP A 278 -10.58 6.68 30.43
CA ASP A 278 -11.46 7.75 30.93
C ASP A 278 -12.45 8.28 29.88
N GLN A 279 -12.31 9.53 29.45
CA GLN A 279 -13.12 10.21 28.43
C GLN A 279 -12.31 10.61 27.20
N GLY A 280 -11.18 9.92 26.95
CA GLY A 280 -10.36 10.16 25.79
C GLY A 280 -11.14 9.94 24.49
N HIS A 281 -10.81 10.72 23.47
CA HIS A 281 -11.46 10.63 22.17
C HIS A 281 -10.43 10.52 21.05
N VAL A 282 -10.61 9.56 20.14
CA VAL A 282 -9.71 9.36 19.00
C VAL A 282 -10.52 9.29 17.71
N ILE A 283 -10.13 10.10 16.73
CA ILE A 283 -10.63 10.04 15.35
C ILE A 283 -9.51 9.52 14.46
N VAL A 284 -9.75 8.43 13.75
CA VAL A 284 -8.81 7.80 12.83
C VAL A 284 -9.32 7.96 11.40
N ASN A 285 -8.58 8.70 10.58
CA ASN A 285 -8.94 8.97 9.20
C ASN A 285 -7.88 8.38 8.24
N THR A 286 -8.30 7.66 7.22
CA THR A 286 -7.45 7.19 6.12
C THR A 286 -6.17 6.52 6.64
N SER A 287 -6.28 5.70 7.70
CA SER A 287 -5.13 5.16 8.44
C SER A 287 -5.25 3.66 8.63
N ILE A 288 -4.15 3.02 9.00
CA ILE A 288 -4.11 1.61 9.38
C ILE A 288 -3.88 1.52 10.88
N VAL A 289 -4.71 0.76 11.56
CA VAL A 289 -4.58 0.50 12.99
C VAL A 289 -4.59 -1.01 13.20
N GLY A 290 -3.52 -1.55 13.76
CA GLY A 290 -3.35 -2.99 13.88
C GLY A 290 -2.78 -3.48 15.20
N GLY A 291 -3.29 -4.61 15.70
CA GLY A 291 -2.63 -5.40 16.73
C GLY A 291 -1.52 -6.25 16.13
N GLY A 292 -0.39 -6.37 16.82
CA GLY A 292 0.74 -7.19 16.38
C GLY A 292 0.40 -8.69 16.32
N PRO A 293 1.23 -9.51 15.63
CA PRO A 293 0.99 -10.94 15.40
C PRO A 293 1.09 -11.83 16.64
N GLY A 294 1.28 -11.26 17.84
CA GLY A 294 1.27 -11.98 19.11
C GLY A 294 -0.13 -12.37 19.57
N ALA A 295 -0.26 -13.49 20.28
CA ALA A 295 -1.50 -13.92 20.90
C ALA A 295 -1.98 -12.89 21.93
N GLY A 296 -2.74 -11.87 21.52
CA GLY A 296 -3.28 -10.85 22.43
C GLY A 296 -3.25 -9.41 21.91
N GLY A 297 -2.70 -9.15 20.72
CA GLY A 297 -2.66 -7.81 20.16
C GLY A 297 -4.05 -7.32 19.71
N PHE A 298 -4.48 -6.17 20.23
CA PHE A 298 -5.73 -5.52 19.84
C PHE A 298 -5.44 -4.33 18.94
N ALA A 299 -6.25 -4.10 17.93
CA ALA A 299 -6.18 -2.84 17.21
C ALA A 299 -6.60 -1.68 18.09
N PHE A 300 -7.61 -1.91 18.93
CA PHE A 300 -8.20 -0.88 19.76
C PHE A 300 -8.69 -1.47 21.09
N SER A 301 -8.41 -0.78 22.18
CA SER A 301 -8.93 -1.09 23.53
C SER A 301 -9.35 0.21 24.18
N ALA A 302 -10.48 0.22 24.86
CA ALA A 302 -10.90 1.35 25.68
C ALA A 302 -11.54 0.90 26.98
N ASP A 303 -11.36 1.69 28.01
CA ASP A 303 -12.05 1.58 29.29
C ASP A 303 -12.80 2.89 29.62
N GLY A 304 -13.66 2.87 30.61
CA GLY A 304 -14.40 4.04 31.01
C GLY A 304 -15.41 4.51 29.95
N HIS A 305 -15.33 5.78 29.59
CA HIS A 305 -16.16 6.44 28.60
C HIS A 305 -15.36 6.85 27.34
N GLY A 306 -14.23 6.19 27.10
CA GLY A 306 -13.40 6.44 25.94
C GLY A 306 -14.14 6.18 24.63
N HIS A 307 -13.92 7.04 23.63
CA HIS A 307 -14.59 6.96 22.34
C HIS A 307 -13.59 6.94 21.17
N GLY A 308 -13.79 6.01 20.24
CA GLY A 308 -13.02 5.92 19.00
C GLY A 308 -13.94 6.02 17.78
N GLU A 309 -13.53 6.82 16.78
CA GLU A 309 -14.20 6.94 15.50
C GLU A 309 -13.25 6.62 14.37
N PHE A 310 -13.68 5.75 13.44
CA PHE A 310 -12.91 5.34 12.27
C PHE A 310 -13.60 5.79 11.00
N ARG A 311 -12.82 6.40 10.08
CA ARG A 311 -13.28 6.88 8.77
C ARG A 311 -12.28 6.48 7.70
N ASN A 312 -12.75 5.80 6.65
CA ASN A 312 -11.92 5.35 5.52
C ASN A 312 -10.61 4.66 5.97
N SER A 313 -10.67 3.86 7.02
CA SER A 313 -9.49 3.30 7.69
C SER A 313 -9.53 1.78 7.71
N ALA A 314 -8.35 1.17 7.80
CA ALA A 314 -8.21 -0.27 7.98
C ALA A 314 -7.95 -0.60 9.44
N VAL A 315 -8.75 -1.50 10.00
CA VAL A 315 -8.57 -2.02 11.36
C VAL A 315 -8.19 -3.49 11.25
N ILE A 316 -6.96 -3.81 11.62
CA ILE A 316 -6.39 -5.17 11.53
C ILE A 316 -6.22 -5.69 12.95
N SER A 317 -7.02 -6.69 13.34
CA SER A 317 -6.89 -7.29 14.65
C SER A 317 -7.15 -8.80 14.57
N PRO A 318 -6.18 -9.63 14.97
CA PRO A 318 -6.41 -11.07 15.13
C PRO A 318 -7.41 -11.38 16.27
N ASN A 319 -7.59 -10.43 17.19
CA ASN A 319 -8.57 -10.50 18.27
C ASN A 319 -9.50 -9.30 18.16
N GLN A 320 -10.79 -9.52 18.33
CA GLN A 320 -11.80 -8.47 18.21
C GLN A 320 -11.57 -7.34 19.23
N VAL A 321 -12.08 -6.16 18.92
CA VAL A 321 -12.13 -5.01 19.81
C VAL A 321 -12.66 -5.42 21.18
N LEU A 322 -11.83 -5.32 22.23
CA LEU A 322 -12.26 -5.55 23.60
C LEU A 322 -12.38 -4.20 24.31
N GLY A 323 -13.51 -4.04 24.99
CA GLY A 323 -13.78 -2.90 25.86
C GLY A 323 -15.18 -2.31 25.64
N PHE A 324 -15.71 -1.65 26.64
CA PHE A 324 -17.02 -0.96 26.61
C PHE A 324 -16.99 0.36 25.81
N ALA A 325 -16.04 0.52 24.89
CA ALA A 325 -15.91 1.72 24.09
C ALA A 325 -16.99 1.78 23.01
N VAL A 326 -17.56 2.94 22.84
CA VAL A 326 -18.36 3.24 21.67
C VAL A 326 -17.40 3.46 20.50
N VAL A 327 -17.28 2.47 19.64
CA VAL A 327 -16.59 2.62 18.35
C VAL A 327 -17.64 2.94 17.31
N SER A 328 -17.60 4.15 16.76
CA SER A 328 -18.45 4.52 15.64
C SER A 328 -17.72 4.29 14.31
N ASP A 329 -18.43 3.62 13.41
CA ASP A 329 -17.99 3.41 12.03
C ASP A 329 -18.68 4.47 11.17
N SER A 330 -17.93 5.50 10.77
CA SER A 330 -18.44 6.61 9.94
C SER A 330 -18.31 6.35 8.44
N GLY A 331 -18.08 5.10 8.04
CA GLY A 331 -18.09 4.63 6.66
C GLY A 331 -16.69 4.51 6.03
N GLY A 332 -16.63 3.69 4.95
CA GLY A 332 -15.41 3.43 4.20
C GLY A 332 -14.37 2.57 4.92
N ASN A 333 -14.71 1.99 6.08
CA ASN A 333 -13.76 1.21 6.87
C ASN A 333 -13.74 -0.27 6.45
N SER A 334 -12.56 -0.85 6.55
CA SER A 334 -12.35 -2.28 6.36
C SER A 334 -11.88 -2.91 7.67
N LYS A 335 -12.52 -4.01 8.07
CA LYS A 335 -12.19 -4.75 9.30
C LYS A 335 -11.68 -6.14 8.92
N PHE A 336 -10.59 -6.56 9.55
CA PHE A 336 -9.90 -7.83 9.26
C PHE A 336 -9.45 -8.52 10.52
#